data_47e6428c7d8dfe3c8380545e6e8dfbf1
#
_entry.id   47e6428c7d8dfe3c8380545e6e8dfbf1
#
_cell.length_a   1.000
_cell.length_b   1.000
_cell.length_c   1.000
_cell.angle_alpha   90.00
_cell.angle_beta   90.00
_cell.angle_gamma   90.00
#
_symmetry.space_group_name_H-M   'P 1'
#
loop_
_entity.id
_entity.type
_entity.pdbx_description
1 polymer ?
#
loop_
_entity_poly.entity_id
_entity_poly.type
_entity_poly.pdbx_seq_one_letter_code
_entity_poly.pdbx_strand_id
1 'polypeptide(L)'
;FEALNGIEVEYVAVGTGAALQLGRAGDVDALIVHAPDQEQAFIDDGYATKRTPIAHNAFVLLSPTVLNGSVYDAFESIAEQEHCFVSRGDNSGTHAKEQAIWRHLNETRNLTLVEDSNGLHPPGAWYFSIGQGMGAAINMAHEKDCATLSDRGTALRFQNTIDLERYEFGDDVMLNPYAYLIVEPANSTAAQRFG
;
A
#
# COMPACT_ATOMS: atom_id res chain seq x y z
N PHE A 1 -0.10 20.05 -17.97
CA PHE A 1 -1.46 19.73 -18.44
C PHE A 1 -2.30 21.00 -18.52
N GLU A 2 -2.47 21.77 -17.44
CA GLU A 2 -3.29 22.99 -17.36
C GLU A 2 -2.93 24.02 -18.45
N ALA A 3 -1.64 24.37 -18.56
CA ALA A 3 -1.17 25.35 -19.53
C ALA A 3 -1.41 24.96 -21.00
N LEU A 4 -1.47 23.67 -21.31
CA LEU A 4 -1.69 23.15 -22.67
C LEU A 4 -3.16 22.99 -23.01
N ASN A 5 -4.03 22.83 -22.04
CA ASN A 5 -5.43 22.47 -22.24
C ASN A 5 -6.40 23.59 -21.77
N GLY A 6 -5.90 24.61 -21.08
CA GLY A 6 -6.74 25.70 -20.53
C GLY A 6 -7.71 25.20 -19.45
N ILE A 7 -7.34 24.16 -18.72
CA ILE A 7 -8.12 23.51 -17.67
C ILE A 7 -7.40 23.74 -16.36
N GLU A 8 -8.11 24.22 -15.33
CA GLU A 8 -7.63 24.29 -13.96
C GLU A 8 -7.84 22.93 -13.27
N VAL A 9 -6.84 22.46 -12.51
CA VAL A 9 -6.89 21.19 -11.79
C VAL A 9 -6.74 21.44 -10.30
N GLU A 10 -7.79 21.16 -9.55
CA GLU A 10 -7.71 21.10 -8.09
C GLU A 10 -7.28 19.70 -7.64
N TYR A 11 -6.23 19.62 -6.83
CA TYR A 11 -5.65 18.37 -6.36
C TYR A 11 -5.89 18.14 -4.87
N VAL A 12 -6.52 17.03 -4.54
CA VAL A 12 -6.76 16.59 -3.16
C VAL A 12 -5.94 15.34 -2.85
N ALA A 13 -4.91 15.47 -1.99
CA ALA A 13 -4.04 14.36 -1.59
C ALA A 13 -4.61 13.60 -0.39
N VAL A 14 -5.18 12.43 -0.64
CA VAL A 14 -5.76 11.55 0.39
C VAL A 14 -5.43 10.08 0.10
N GLY A 15 -5.61 9.19 1.06
CA GLY A 15 -5.47 7.74 0.83
C GLY A 15 -6.54 7.19 -0.10
N THR A 16 -6.26 6.05 -0.76
CA THR A 16 -7.15 5.43 -1.77
C THR A 16 -8.60 5.27 -1.28
N GLY A 17 -8.81 4.80 -0.05
CA GLY A 17 -10.16 4.62 0.50
C GLY A 17 -10.94 5.94 0.60
N ALA A 18 -10.29 7.00 1.08
CA ALA A 18 -10.90 8.34 1.16
C ALA A 18 -11.15 8.92 -0.25
N ALA A 19 -10.21 8.73 -1.19
CA ALA A 19 -10.38 9.15 -2.58
C ALA A 19 -11.61 8.50 -3.23
N LEU A 20 -11.78 7.18 -3.05
CA LEU A 20 -12.96 6.46 -3.55
C LEU A 20 -14.27 6.94 -2.90
N GLN A 21 -14.24 7.35 -1.63
CA GLN A 21 -15.41 7.95 -0.98
C GLN A 21 -15.77 9.32 -1.59
N LEU A 22 -14.78 10.19 -1.86
CA LEU A 22 -14.99 11.44 -2.57
C LEU A 22 -15.60 11.21 -3.95
N GLY A 23 -15.10 10.19 -4.67
CA GLY A 23 -15.68 9.78 -5.95
C GLY A 23 -17.14 9.31 -5.82
N ARG A 24 -17.48 8.49 -4.81
CA ARG A 24 -18.87 8.08 -4.55
C ARG A 24 -19.78 9.25 -4.20
N ALA A 25 -19.26 10.25 -3.52
CA ALA A 25 -20.00 11.47 -3.21
C ALA A 25 -20.19 12.42 -4.40
N GLY A 26 -19.42 12.23 -5.49
CA GLY A 26 -19.41 13.11 -6.65
C GLY A 26 -18.63 14.40 -6.42
N ASP A 27 -17.76 14.44 -5.42
CA ASP A 27 -16.97 15.61 -5.04
C ASP A 27 -15.70 15.77 -5.89
N VAL A 28 -15.38 14.79 -6.74
CA VAL A 28 -14.23 14.79 -7.66
C VAL A 28 -14.60 14.20 -9.02
N ASP A 29 -13.98 14.71 -10.08
CA ASP A 29 -14.21 14.24 -11.47
C ASP A 29 -13.36 13.03 -11.84
N ALA A 30 -12.23 12.84 -11.16
CA ALA A 30 -11.28 11.78 -11.47
C ALA A 30 -10.49 11.35 -10.24
N LEU A 31 -10.01 10.12 -10.27
CA LEU A 31 -9.23 9.50 -9.20
C LEU A 31 -7.91 8.96 -9.75
N ILE A 32 -6.82 9.13 -9.01
CA ILE A 32 -5.59 8.38 -9.17
C ILE A 32 -5.41 7.55 -7.90
N VAL A 33 -5.53 6.23 -8.01
CA VAL A 33 -5.60 5.30 -6.90
C VAL A 33 -4.74 4.05 -7.18
N HIS A 34 -4.53 3.21 -6.16
CA HIS A 34 -3.63 2.06 -6.26
C HIS A 34 -4.10 0.86 -5.40
N ALA A 35 -5.39 0.54 -5.44
CA ALA A 35 -5.99 -0.62 -4.78
C ALA A 35 -6.93 -1.34 -5.75
N PRO A 36 -6.40 -2.22 -6.64
CA PRO A 36 -7.16 -2.82 -7.74
C PRO A 36 -8.50 -3.42 -7.36
N ASP A 37 -8.59 -4.13 -6.23
CA ASP A 37 -9.85 -4.76 -5.78
C ASP A 37 -10.90 -3.72 -5.40
N GLN A 38 -10.50 -2.64 -4.70
CA GLN A 38 -11.41 -1.55 -4.34
C GLN A 38 -11.80 -0.72 -5.57
N GLU A 39 -10.88 -0.55 -6.53
CA GLU A 39 -11.14 0.10 -7.82
C GLU A 39 -12.14 -0.70 -8.65
N GLN A 40 -12.01 -2.03 -8.68
CA GLN A 40 -12.95 -2.90 -9.36
C GLN A 40 -14.34 -2.83 -8.71
N ALA A 41 -14.43 -2.90 -7.37
CA ALA A 41 -15.69 -2.73 -6.66
C ALA A 41 -16.34 -1.36 -6.95
N PHE A 42 -15.55 -0.29 -7.06
CA PHE A 42 -16.03 1.05 -7.42
C PHE A 42 -16.63 1.08 -8.84
N ILE A 43 -16.04 0.34 -9.78
CA ILE A 43 -16.56 0.19 -11.16
C ILE A 43 -17.83 -0.66 -11.15
N ASP A 44 -17.84 -1.78 -10.44
CA ASP A 44 -19.01 -2.70 -10.37
C ASP A 44 -20.23 -2.01 -9.72
N ASP A 45 -19.99 -1.10 -8.78
CA ASP A 45 -21.00 -0.23 -8.17
C ASP A 45 -21.50 0.90 -9.13
N GLY A 46 -20.90 1.05 -10.31
CA GLY A 46 -21.31 2.01 -11.36
C GLY A 46 -20.76 3.43 -11.18
N TYR A 47 -19.77 3.64 -10.32
CA TYR A 47 -19.14 4.96 -10.11
C TYR A 47 -18.04 5.29 -11.12
N ALA A 48 -17.56 4.31 -11.88
CA ALA A 48 -16.67 4.50 -13.02
C ALA A 48 -16.92 3.40 -14.07
N THR A 49 -16.46 3.63 -15.30
CA THR A 49 -16.65 2.64 -16.39
C THR A 49 -15.45 1.74 -16.62
N LYS A 50 -14.26 2.22 -16.30
CA LYS A 50 -13.02 1.47 -16.50
C LYS A 50 -11.91 1.93 -15.60
N ARG A 51 -10.96 1.02 -15.38
CA ARG A 51 -9.65 1.24 -14.79
C ARG A 51 -8.63 1.46 -15.90
N THR A 52 -7.91 2.59 -15.89
CA THR A 52 -6.82 2.88 -16.83
C THR A 52 -5.49 2.84 -16.10
N PRO A 53 -4.63 1.82 -16.30
CA PRO A 53 -3.30 1.79 -15.68
C PRO A 53 -2.44 2.95 -16.18
N ILE A 54 -1.73 3.64 -15.26
CA ILE A 54 -0.88 4.79 -15.60
C ILE A 54 0.57 4.61 -15.15
N ALA A 55 0.80 3.92 -14.06
CA ALA A 55 2.13 3.70 -13.50
C ALA A 55 2.12 2.49 -12.57
N HIS A 56 3.29 2.05 -12.16
CA HIS A 56 3.45 1.12 -11.05
C HIS A 56 4.65 1.53 -10.19
N ASN A 57 4.53 1.28 -8.91
CA ASN A 57 5.60 1.26 -7.93
C ASN A 57 5.73 -0.17 -7.43
N ALA A 58 6.65 -0.44 -6.53
CA ALA A 58 6.77 -1.72 -5.85
C ALA A 58 6.80 -1.49 -4.34
N PHE A 59 6.37 -2.49 -3.59
CA PHE A 59 6.67 -2.58 -2.18
C PHE A 59 8.01 -3.26 -1.98
N VAL A 60 8.68 -2.91 -0.89
CA VAL A 60 9.96 -3.47 -0.46
C VAL A 60 9.90 -3.77 1.03
N LEU A 61 10.68 -4.75 1.45
CA LEU A 61 10.86 -5.03 2.86
C LEU A 61 12.20 -4.44 3.30
N LEU A 62 12.17 -3.61 4.33
CA LEU A 62 13.36 -3.11 5.01
C LEU A 62 13.62 -4.03 6.20
N SER A 63 14.85 -4.52 6.39
CA SER A 63 15.18 -5.46 7.45
C SER A 63 16.63 -5.33 7.89
N PRO A 64 16.93 -5.48 9.20
CA PRO A 64 18.29 -5.59 9.70
C PRO A 64 18.89 -6.98 9.47
N THR A 65 18.05 -7.99 9.20
CA THR A 65 18.47 -9.39 9.01
C THR A 65 18.39 -9.79 7.56
N VAL A 66 19.24 -10.73 7.15
CA VAL A 66 19.25 -11.26 5.79
C VAL A 66 17.98 -12.05 5.50
N LEU A 67 17.27 -11.67 4.45
CA LEU A 67 16.07 -12.32 3.97
C LEU A 67 16.34 -13.00 2.63
N ASN A 68 15.76 -14.19 2.42
CA ASN A 68 15.96 -14.98 1.21
C ASN A 68 14.62 -15.52 0.69
N GLY A 69 14.60 -15.95 -0.57
CA GLY A 69 13.43 -16.55 -1.19
C GLY A 69 12.40 -15.51 -1.69
N SER A 70 11.14 -15.87 -1.64
CA SER A 70 10.00 -14.99 -1.95
C SER A 70 9.67 -14.07 -0.79
N VAL A 71 8.79 -13.08 -1.01
CA VAL A 71 8.27 -12.25 0.09
C VAL A 71 7.56 -13.10 1.15
N TYR A 72 6.90 -14.16 0.73
CA TYR A 72 6.23 -15.08 1.66
C TYR A 72 7.23 -15.84 2.54
N ASP A 73 8.37 -16.28 1.97
CA ASP A 73 9.43 -16.92 2.75
C ASP A 73 10.06 -15.96 3.75
N ALA A 74 10.23 -14.69 3.36
CA ALA A 74 10.76 -13.65 4.22
C ALA A 74 9.81 -13.35 5.41
N PHE A 75 8.52 -13.19 5.15
CA PHE A 75 7.52 -12.94 6.21
C PHE A 75 7.33 -14.15 7.13
N GLU A 76 7.33 -15.37 6.58
CA GLU A 76 7.30 -16.62 7.37
C GLU A 76 8.52 -16.70 8.29
N SER A 77 9.73 -16.47 7.76
CA SER A 77 10.96 -16.46 8.55
C SER A 77 10.94 -15.43 9.67
N ILE A 78 10.41 -14.22 9.41
CA ILE A 78 10.21 -13.18 10.44
C ILE A 78 9.29 -13.70 11.54
N ALA A 79 8.18 -14.35 11.20
CA ALA A 79 7.21 -14.85 12.17
C ALA A 79 7.73 -16.06 12.96
N GLU A 80 8.36 -17.03 12.29
CA GLU A 80 8.91 -18.24 12.93
C GLU A 80 10.06 -17.95 13.90
N GLN A 81 10.87 -16.93 13.57
CA GLN A 81 12.01 -16.53 14.40
C GLN A 81 11.67 -15.41 15.38
N GLU A 82 10.40 -14.98 15.40
CA GLU A 82 9.93 -13.85 16.22
C GLU A 82 10.79 -12.58 16.04
N HIS A 83 11.28 -12.35 14.80
CA HIS A 83 12.01 -11.14 14.48
C HIS A 83 11.12 -9.91 14.58
N CYS A 84 11.65 -8.86 15.18
CA CYS A 84 10.94 -7.61 15.35
C CYS A 84 10.39 -7.09 14.03
N PHE A 85 9.08 -6.75 14.00
CA PHE A 85 8.39 -6.20 12.84
C PHE A 85 7.55 -4.98 13.22
N VAL A 86 7.68 -3.90 12.44
CA VAL A 86 6.87 -2.68 12.61
C VAL A 86 5.87 -2.59 11.47
N SER A 87 4.60 -2.72 11.83
CA SER A 87 3.45 -2.47 10.94
C SER A 87 2.99 -1.03 11.03
N ARG A 88 2.55 -0.47 9.93
CA ARG A 88 1.89 0.83 9.93
C ARG A 88 0.60 0.82 10.74
N GLY A 89 -0.23 -0.23 10.65
CA GLY A 89 -1.47 -0.37 11.40
C GLY A 89 -2.51 0.74 11.19
N ASP A 90 -2.44 1.46 10.06
CA ASP A 90 -3.20 2.70 9.80
C ASP A 90 -4.25 2.54 8.68
N ASN A 91 -4.57 1.32 8.28
CA ASN A 91 -5.48 0.98 7.18
C ASN A 91 -5.10 1.59 5.82
N SER A 92 -3.84 1.98 5.64
CA SER A 92 -3.30 2.44 4.35
C SER A 92 -3.12 1.30 3.35
N GLY A 93 -2.81 1.64 2.10
CA GLY A 93 -2.48 0.65 1.06
C GLY A 93 -1.30 -0.25 1.42
N THR A 94 -0.30 0.27 2.15
CA THR A 94 0.83 -0.54 2.65
C THR A 94 0.38 -1.51 3.74
N HIS A 95 -0.45 -1.06 4.68
CA HIS A 95 -1.03 -1.94 5.70
C HIS A 95 -1.93 -3.00 5.06
N ALA A 96 -2.77 -2.64 4.10
CA ALA A 96 -3.58 -3.62 3.35
C ALA A 96 -2.72 -4.66 2.63
N LYS A 97 -1.58 -4.26 2.07
CA LYS A 97 -0.62 -5.15 1.44
C LYS A 97 0.02 -6.12 2.42
N GLU A 98 0.46 -5.64 3.58
CA GLU A 98 0.95 -6.47 4.68
C GLU A 98 -0.10 -7.50 5.11
N GLN A 99 -1.35 -7.07 5.32
CA GLN A 99 -2.47 -7.94 5.68
C GLN A 99 -2.73 -9.05 4.63
N ALA A 100 -2.56 -8.73 3.35
CA ALA A 100 -2.70 -9.71 2.27
C ALA A 100 -1.59 -10.78 2.34
N ILE A 101 -0.35 -10.40 2.67
CA ILE A 101 0.76 -11.35 2.83
C ILE A 101 0.52 -12.26 4.03
N TRP A 102 0.17 -11.70 5.19
CA TRP A 102 -0.14 -12.50 6.39
C TRP A 102 -1.30 -13.47 6.16
N ARG A 103 -2.39 -13.01 5.52
CA ARG A 103 -3.53 -13.87 5.18
C ARG A 103 -3.12 -15.02 4.26
N HIS A 104 -2.33 -14.74 3.23
CA HIS A 104 -1.81 -15.78 2.34
C HIS A 104 -1.00 -16.85 3.09
N LEU A 105 -0.13 -16.45 4.01
CA LEU A 105 0.65 -17.38 4.84
C LEU A 105 -0.24 -18.22 5.78
N ASN A 106 -1.27 -17.63 6.36
CA ASN A 106 -2.24 -18.36 7.16
C ASN A 106 -2.97 -19.43 6.32
N GLU A 107 -3.43 -19.05 5.12
CA GLU A 107 -4.22 -19.93 4.24
C GLU A 107 -3.38 -21.05 3.60
N THR A 108 -2.13 -20.76 3.23
CA THR A 108 -1.31 -21.68 2.42
C THR A 108 -0.25 -22.44 3.23
N ARG A 109 0.20 -21.86 4.35
CA ARG A 109 1.29 -22.43 5.16
C ARG A 109 0.87 -22.69 6.62
N ASN A 110 -0.40 -22.46 6.96
CA ASN A 110 -0.96 -22.63 8.31
C ASN A 110 -0.23 -21.79 9.38
N LEU A 111 0.33 -20.62 9.01
CA LEU A 111 0.94 -19.72 9.96
C LEU A 111 -0.10 -19.29 11.00
N THR A 112 0.24 -19.42 12.28
CA THR A 112 -0.67 -19.00 13.36
C THR A 112 -0.76 -17.48 13.40
N LEU A 113 -1.97 -16.94 13.23
CA LEU A 113 -2.25 -15.51 13.30
C LEU A 113 -3.36 -15.23 14.30
N VAL A 114 -3.41 -14.01 14.79
CA VAL A 114 -4.50 -13.44 15.58
C VAL A 114 -5.12 -12.28 14.83
N GLU A 115 -6.40 -12.01 15.07
CA GLU A 115 -7.11 -10.88 14.49
C GLU A 115 -7.64 -9.99 15.60
N ASP A 116 -7.30 -8.71 15.55
CA ASP A 116 -7.73 -7.70 16.50
C ASP A 116 -7.98 -6.35 15.80
N SER A 117 -8.02 -5.25 16.56
CA SER A 117 -8.20 -3.89 16.02
C SER A 117 -7.08 -3.44 15.06
N ASN A 118 -5.92 -4.13 15.08
CA ASN A 118 -4.77 -3.86 14.19
C ASN A 118 -4.82 -4.71 12.92
N GLY A 119 -5.84 -5.57 12.76
CA GLY A 119 -5.99 -6.51 11.67
C GLY A 119 -5.42 -7.90 11.99
N LEU A 120 -5.11 -8.65 10.93
CA LEU A 120 -4.56 -10.00 10.99
C LEU A 120 -3.03 -9.93 11.11
N HIS A 121 -2.45 -10.51 12.17
CA HIS A 121 -1.02 -10.47 12.40
C HIS A 121 -0.51 -11.66 13.23
N PRO A 122 0.81 -11.97 13.22
CA PRO A 122 1.37 -12.96 14.12
C PRO A 122 1.20 -12.57 15.60
N PRO A 123 0.96 -13.55 16.50
CA PRO A 123 0.94 -13.29 17.93
C PRO A 123 2.36 -13.01 18.44
N GLY A 124 2.49 -12.11 19.41
CA GLY A 124 3.76 -11.87 20.08
C GLY A 124 4.10 -10.40 20.28
N ALA A 125 4.96 -10.12 21.25
CA ALA A 125 5.39 -8.77 21.60
C ALA A 125 6.44 -8.18 20.61
N TRP A 126 6.86 -8.94 19.63
CA TRP A 126 7.80 -8.54 18.59
C TRP A 126 7.11 -7.84 17.40
N TYR A 127 5.79 -7.95 17.27
CA TYR A 127 5.00 -7.26 16.26
C TYR A 127 4.44 -5.94 16.82
N PHE A 128 4.79 -4.82 16.20
CA PHE A 128 4.38 -3.47 16.62
C PHE A 128 3.46 -2.83 15.57
N SER A 129 2.19 -2.71 15.89
CA SER A 129 1.24 -1.90 15.10
C SER A 129 1.23 -0.48 15.65
N ILE A 130 1.64 0.52 14.85
CA ILE A 130 1.89 1.88 15.37
C ILE A 130 0.80 2.90 15.02
N GLY A 131 -0.11 2.59 14.13
CA GLY A 131 -1.19 3.52 13.72
C GLY A 131 -0.68 4.80 13.04
N GLN A 132 0.50 4.75 12.39
CA GLN A 132 1.16 5.94 11.85
C GLN A 132 1.64 5.76 10.40
N GLY A 133 2.02 6.88 9.77
CA GLY A 133 2.49 6.91 8.39
C GLY A 133 3.84 6.24 8.17
N MET A 134 4.20 6.04 6.90
CA MET A 134 5.39 5.30 6.44
C MET A 134 6.70 5.80 7.07
N GLY A 135 6.92 7.11 7.14
CA GLY A 135 8.14 7.67 7.70
C GLY A 135 8.32 7.31 9.19
N ALA A 136 7.24 7.31 9.97
CA ALA A 136 7.28 6.90 11.38
C ALA A 136 7.58 5.40 11.52
N ALA A 137 6.98 4.56 10.66
CA ALA A 137 7.24 3.12 10.65
C ALA A 137 8.71 2.81 10.32
N ILE A 138 9.28 3.46 9.30
CA ILE A 138 10.69 3.29 8.92
C ILE A 138 11.63 3.74 10.05
N ASN A 139 11.39 4.91 10.65
CA ASN A 139 12.22 5.41 11.74
C ASN A 139 12.18 4.48 12.96
N MET A 140 10.99 4.03 13.35
CA MET A 140 10.86 3.09 14.46
C MET A 140 11.51 1.74 14.16
N ALA A 141 11.38 1.24 12.92
CA ALA A 141 12.04 0.01 12.50
C ALA A 141 13.56 0.13 12.58
N HIS A 142 14.11 1.25 12.12
CA HIS A 142 15.55 1.55 12.20
C HIS A 142 16.02 1.64 13.66
N GLU A 143 15.32 2.40 14.53
CA GLU A 143 15.69 2.60 15.92
C GLU A 143 15.63 1.31 16.76
N LYS A 144 14.80 0.35 16.37
CA LYS A 144 14.57 -0.91 17.10
C LYS A 144 15.20 -2.13 16.45
N ASP A 145 15.91 -1.98 15.34
CA ASP A 145 16.42 -3.10 14.53
C ASP A 145 15.29 -4.07 14.12
N CYS A 146 14.18 -3.51 13.61
CA CYS A 146 13.02 -4.26 13.17
C CYS A 146 12.90 -4.28 11.64
N ALA A 147 12.17 -5.25 11.11
CA ALA A 147 11.71 -5.23 9.73
C ALA A 147 10.46 -4.34 9.58
N THR A 148 10.24 -3.79 8.38
CA THR A 148 9.01 -3.05 8.03
C THR A 148 8.75 -3.08 6.53
N LEU A 149 7.48 -3.09 6.14
CA LEU A 149 7.07 -2.97 4.74
C LEU A 149 6.98 -1.50 4.33
N SER A 150 7.55 -1.15 3.18
CA SER A 150 7.51 0.20 2.62
C SER A 150 7.23 0.19 1.12
N ASP A 151 6.72 1.28 0.58
CA ASP A 151 6.85 1.52 -0.84
C ASP A 151 8.31 1.87 -1.19
N ARG A 152 8.72 1.45 -2.40
CA ARG A 152 10.11 1.63 -2.87
C ARG A 152 10.54 3.09 -2.92
N GLY A 153 9.64 3.99 -3.31
CA GLY A 153 9.96 5.43 -3.42
C GLY A 153 10.29 6.04 -2.06
N THR A 154 9.52 5.71 -1.03
CA THR A 154 9.78 6.14 0.34
C THR A 154 11.06 5.49 0.88
N ALA A 155 11.25 4.19 0.70
CA ALA A 155 12.47 3.50 1.13
C ALA A 155 13.75 4.12 0.54
N LEU A 156 13.73 4.50 -0.75
CA LEU A 156 14.85 5.19 -1.40
C LEU A 156 15.17 6.55 -0.78
N ARG A 157 14.17 7.27 -0.25
CA ARG A 157 14.39 8.56 0.43
C ARG A 157 15.11 8.38 1.76
N PHE A 158 14.90 7.26 2.43
CA PHE A 158 15.50 6.94 3.74
C PHE A 158 16.84 6.22 3.63
N GLN A 159 17.24 5.71 2.46
CA GLN A 159 18.39 4.81 2.26
C GLN A 159 19.73 5.31 2.84
N ASN A 160 19.91 6.63 2.99
CA ASN A 160 21.15 7.22 3.54
C ASN A 160 21.01 7.60 5.02
N THR A 161 19.87 7.32 5.66
CA THR A 161 19.56 7.71 7.04
C THR A 161 19.21 6.54 7.94
N ILE A 162 19.12 5.33 7.39
CA ILE A 162 18.79 4.10 8.11
C ILE A 162 19.83 3.02 7.79
N ASP A 163 20.03 2.11 8.72
CA ASP A 163 20.94 0.96 8.58
C ASP A 163 20.18 -0.35 8.26
N LEU A 164 18.97 -0.23 7.69
CA LEU A 164 18.18 -1.38 7.25
C LEU A 164 18.47 -1.68 5.77
N GLU A 165 18.71 -2.95 5.47
CA GLU A 165 18.83 -3.43 4.10
C GLU A 165 17.47 -3.46 3.40
N ARG A 166 17.45 -3.12 2.11
CA ARG A 166 16.25 -3.12 1.28
C ARG A 166 16.18 -4.38 0.44
N TYR A 167 15.11 -5.15 0.61
CA TYR A 167 14.81 -6.37 -0.14
C TYR A 167 13.69 -6.13 -1.14
N GLU A 168 13.98 -6.40 -2.41
CA GLU A 168 13.02 -6.35 -3.52
C GLU A 168 12.66 -7.77 -3.94
N PHE A 169 11.37 -8.07 -4.06
CA PHE A 169 10.86 -9.39 -4.41
C PHE A 169 10.12 -9.33 -5.74
N GLY A 170 10.17 -10.42 -6.51
CA GLY A 170 9.48 -10.55 -7.80
C GLY A 170 8.02 -11.00 -7.69
N ASP A 171 7.50 -11.14 -6.48
CA ASP A 171 6.14 -11.60 -6.24
C ASP A 171 5.10 -10.53 -6.63
N ASP A 172 4.04 -10.94 -7.33
CA ASP A 172 2.98 -10.03 -7.80
C ASP A 172 2.33 -9.22 -6.69
N VAL A 173 2.25 -9.79 -5.48
CA VAL A 173 1.73 -9.11 -4.29
C VAL A 173 2.54 -7.85 -3.96
N MET A 174 3.81 -7.78 -4.33
CA MET A 174 4.68 -6.62 -4.11
C MET A 174 4.52 -5.51 -5.15
N LEU A 175 3.75 -5.74 -6.21
CA LEU A 175 3.42 -4.67 -7.16
C LEU A 175 2.42 -3.68 -6.54
N ASN A 176 2.64 -2.41 -6.85
CA ASN A 176 1.76 -1.30 -6.46
C ASN A 176 1.32 -0.55 -7.72
N PRO A 177 0.30 -1.08 -8.46
CA PRO A 177 -0.14 -0.51 -9.71
C PRO A 177 -1.06 0.68 -9.44
N TYR A 178 -0.75 1.82 -10.04
CA TYR A 178 -1.58 3.01 -10.04
C TYR A 178 -2.51 3.02 -11.25
N ALA A 179 -3.74 3.40 -11.04
CA ALA A 179 -4.71 3.57 -12.08
C ALA A 179 -5.43 4.92 -11.98
N TYR A 180 -5.89 5.36 -13.13
CA TYR A 180 -6.78 6.49 -13.29
C TYR A 180 -8.20 6.01 -13.55
N LEU A 181 -9.18 6.59 -12.85
CA LEU A 181 -10.60 6.37 -13.04
C LEU A 181 -11.30 7.72 -13.27
N ILE A 182 -12.19 7.76 -14.26
CA ILE A 182 -13.13 8.88 -14.44
C ILE A 182 -14.37 8.54 -13.62
N VAL A 183 -14.79 9.46 -12.75
CA VAL A 183 -15.97 9.28 -11.90
C VAL A 183 -17.25 9.54 -12.70
N GLU A 184 -18.23 8.65 -12.58
CA GLU A 184 -19.56 8.80 -13.16
C GLU A 184 -20.55 9.32 -12.06
N PRO A 185 -21.41 10.27 -12.36
CA PRO A 185 -21.59 11.01 -13.63
C PRO A 185 -20.67 12.21 -13.79
N ALA A 186 -19.36 12.02 -13.84
CA ALA A 186 -18.45 13.11 -14.15
C ALA A 186 -18.75 13.64 -15.56
N ASN A 187 -19.57 14.65 -15.67
CA ASN A 187 -19.85 15.36 -16.92
C ASN A 187 -18.67 16.22 -17.39
N SER A 188 -17.45 15.88 -16.97
CA SER A 188 -16.29 16.67 -17.24
C SER A 188 -15.56 16.14 -18.48
N THR A 189 -15.75 16.83 -19.59
CA THR A 189 -14.90 16.68 -20.80
C THR A 189 -13.41 16.90 -20.44
N ALA A 190 -13.12 17.56 -19.34
CA ALA A 190 -11.78 17.79 -18.83
C ALA A 190 -11.17 16.48 -18.26
N ALA A 191 -11.92 15.73 -17.45
CA ALA A 191 -11.47 14.45 -16.92
C ALA A 191 -11.17 13.42 -18.04
N GLN A 192 -11.97 13.41 -19.10
CA GLN A 192 -11.78 12.55 -20.28
C GLN A 192 -10.51 12.87 -21.09
N ARG A 193 -10.03 14.11 -21.04
CA ARG A 193 -8.80 14.53 -21.72
C ARG A 193 -7.54 14.25 -20.92
N PHE A 194 -7.70 14.00 -19.62
CA PHE A 194 -6.57 13.67 -18.73
C PHE A 194 -6.12 12.20 -18.92
N GLY A 195 -7.00 11.27 -19.21
CA GLY A 195 -6.74 9.86 -19.51
C GLY A 195 -6.48 9.62 -20.99
#